data_00449fe53d368f0f0faaafc76ac7270e
#
_entry.id   00449fe53d368f0f0faaafc76ac7270e
#
_cell.length_a   1.000
_cell.length_b   1.000
_cell.length_c   1.000
_cell.angle_alpha   90.00
_cell.angle_beta   90.00
_cell.angle_gamma   90.00
#
_symmetry.space_group_name_H-M   'P 1'
#
loop_
_entity.id
_entity.type
_entity.pdbx_description
1 polymer ?
#
loop_
_entity_poly.entity_id
_entity_poly.type
_entity_poly.pdbx_seq_one_letter_code
_entity_poly.pdbx_strand_id
1 'polypeptide(L)'
;MSPFSSLKKKYSDFIRHRILPCTVFCRDPLVLVSYDTDFTSNAQDFLTVFARSRAQSIHVFLQLGWEHETPKNALPFAEKIKEVLGQCPRLTITVLANSPNEVRVLSDLGLNCVLCHQNAFVDERRYPIVQREKEFDAIYIARITPFKRHALAKQVASLRLVGLPPPPFS
;
A
#
# COMPACT_ATOMS: atom_id res chain seq x y z
N MET A 1 -6.48 -1.82 38.59
CA MET A 1 -6.02 -1.91 37.16
C MET A 1 -6.91 -2.90 36.43
N SER A 2 -7.59 -2.47 35.40
CA SER A 2 -8.54 -3.32 34.64
C SER A 2 -7.79 -4.43 33.90
N PRO A 3 -8.25 -5.71 33.95
CA PRO A 3 -7.65 -6.82 33.21
C PRO A 3 -7.61 -6.57 31.68
N PHE A 4 -8.44 -5.67 31.19
CA PHE A 4 -8.44 -5.23 29.77
C PHE A 4 -7.20 -4.41 29.36
N SER A 5 -6.52 -3.72 30.29
CA SER A 5 -5.32 -2.94 29.96
C SER A 5 -4.11 -3.82 29.66
N SER A 6 -3.96 -4.96 30.36
CA SER A 6 -2.85 -5.90 30.14
C SER A 6 -2.99 -6.70 28.84
N LEU A 7 -4.23 -7.04 28.46
CA LEU A 7 -4.53 -7.72 27.19
C LEU A 7 -4.31 -6.80 25.98
N LYS A 8 -4.70 -5.50 26.08
CA LYS A 8 -4.43 -4.50 25.05
C LYS A 8 -2.92 -4.32 24.81
N LYS A 9 -2.12 -4.33 25.88
CA LYS A 9 -0.67 -4.21 25.78
C LYS A 9 -0.04 -5.45 25.11
N LYS A 10 -0.41 -6.67 25.51
CA LYS A 10 0.08 -7.92 24.92
C LYS A 10 -0.25 -8.04 23.42
N TYR A 11 -1.44 -7.61 22.99
CA TYR A 11 -1.84 -7.66 21.58
C TYR A 11 -1.11 -6.59 20.76
N SER A 12 -0.91 -5.39 21.33
CA SER A 12 -0.09 -4.33 20.73
C SER A 12 1.36 -4.75 20.56
N ASP A 13 1.92 -5.42 21.57
CA ASP A 13 3.30 -5.89 21.56
C ASP A 13 3.47 -7.04 20.56
N PHE A 14 2.47 -7.91 20.40
CA PHE A 14 2.49 -8.99 19.39
C PHE A 14 2.48 -8.45 17.95
N ILE A 15 1.67 -7.43 17.65
CA ILE A 15 1.69 -6.77 16.34
C ILE A 15 2.99 -5.97 16.14
N ARG A 16 3.56 -5.38 17.21
CA ARG A 16 4.83 -4.65 17.15
C ARG A 16 6.06 -5.55 16.97
N HIS A 17 6.05 -6.76 17.51
CA HIS A 17 7.21 -7.67 17.45
C HIS A 17 7.24 -8.54 16.20
N ARG A 18 6.11 -8.77 15.52
CA ARG A 18 6.07 -9.14 14.12
C ARG A 18 5.70 -7.86 13.38
N ILE A 19 6.69 -7.16 12.86
CA ILE A 19 6.53 -5.91 12.11
C ILE A 19 5.81 -6.25 10.79
N LEU A 20 4.48 -6.49 10.89
CA LEU A 20 3.68 -6.56 9.69
C LEU A 20 3.69 -5.18 9.05
N PRO A 21 4.00 -5.08 7.77
CA PRO A 21 4.03 -3.81 7.06
C PRO A 21 2.60 -3.33 6.80
N CYS A 22 1.94 -2.85 7.84
CA CYS A 22 0.58 -2.34 7.78
C CYS A 22 0.33 -1.24 8.81
N THR A 23 -0.66 -0.41 8.55
CA THR A 23 -1.22 0.54 9.51
C THR A 23 -2.53 0.01 10.05
N VAL A 24 -2.65 -0.04 11.39
CA VAL A 24 -3.88 -0.44 12.08
C VAL A 24 -4.71 0.80 12.37
N PHE A 25 -5.92 0.89 11.78
CA PHE A 25 -6.85 2.00 11.99
C PHE A 25 -7.86 1.72 13.11
N CYS A 26 -8.34 0.49 13.21
CA CYS A 26 -9.27 0.07 14.25
C CYS A 26 -8.92 -1.35 14.70
N ARG A 27 -9.24 -1.69 15.94
CA ARG A 27 -8.96 -3.01 16.51
C ARG A 27 -10.18 -3.89 16.67
N ASP A 28 -11.37 -3.28 16.72
CA ASP A 28 -12.65 -3.99 16.78
C ASP A 28 -13.73 -3.12 16.10
N PRO A 29 -14.13 -3.43 14.87
CA PRO A 29 -13.56 -4.45 13.97
C PRO A 29 -12.08 -4.22 13.71
N LEU A 30 -11.33 -5.27 13.33
CA LEU A 30 -9.92 -5.09 12.97
C LEU A 30 -9.82 -4.49 11.56
N VAL A 31 -9.35 -3.25 11.46
CA VAL A 31 -9.19 -2.54 10.18
C VAL A 31 -7.73 -2.21 9.95
N LEU A 32 -7.20 -2.67 8.82
CA LEU A 32 -5.80 -2.52 8.42
C LEU A 32 -5.69 -1.88 7.03
N VAL A 33 -4.60 -1.14 6.81
CA VAL A 33 -4.14 -0.74 5.47
C VAL A 33 -2.73 -1.25 5.26
N SER A 34 -2.47 -1.86 4.12
CA SER A 34 -1.15 -2.35 3.71
C SER A 34 -0.95 -2.12 2.22
N TYR A 35 0.29 -2.17 1.75
CA TYR A 35 0.58 -2.28 0.33
C TYR A 35 0.32 -3.70 -0.18
N ASP A 36 -0.05 -3.83 -1.45
CA ASP A 36 -0.30 -5.09 -2.15
C ASP A 36 0.88 -6.06 -2.05
N THR A 37 2.09 -5.58 -2.38
CA THR A 37 3.33 -6.35 -2.32
C THR A 37 3.69 -6.78 -0.90
N ASP A 38 3.52 -5.88 0.07
CA ASP A 38 3.80 -6.16 1.47
C ASP A 38 2.83 -7.21 2.03
N PHE A 39 1.54 -7.08 1.70
CA PHE A 39 0.52 -8.03 2.13
C PHE A 39 0.73 -9.41 1.52
N THR A 40 0.95 -9.48 0.21
CA THR A 40 1.10 -10.77 -0.49
C THR A 40 2.38 -11.49 -0.09
N SER A 41 3.49 -10.76 0.09
CA SER A 41 4.76 -11.33 0.54
C SER A 41 4.73 -11.85 1.98
N ASN A 42 3.87 -11.30 2.83
CA ASN A 42 3.74 -11.66 4.24
C ASN A 42 2.38 -12.31 4.56
N ALA A 43 1.69 -12.87 3.56
CA ALA A 43 0.30 -13.37 3.68
C ALA A 43 0.13 -14.36 4.85
N GLN A 44 1.08 -15.28 5.05
CA GLN A 44 1.03 -16.27 6.13
C GLN A 44 1.14 -15.65 7.52
N ASP A 45 1.95 -14.58 7.66
CA ASP A 45 2.07 -13.84 8.91
C ASP A 45 0.79 -13.06 9.21
N PHE A 46 0.17 -12.44 8.18
CA PHE A 46 -1.15 -11.82 8.31
C PHE A 46 -2.20 -12.84 8.75
N LEU A 47 -2.30 -14.00 8.12
CA LEU A 47 -3.23 -15.06 8.50
C LEU A 47 -3.00 -15.53 9.94
N THR A 48 -1.74 -15.64 10.38
CA THR A 48 -1.40 -15.99 11.76
C THR A 48 -1.92 -14.94 12.76
N VAL A 49 -1.79 -13.64 12.41
CA VAL A 49 -2.32 -12.54 13.22
C VAL A 49 -3.84 -12.56 13.22
N PHE A 50 -4.46 -12.77 12.06
CA PHE A 50 -5.92 -12.86 11.94
C PHE A 50 -6.49 -14.01 12.77
N ALA A 51 -5.89 -15.19 12.71
CA ALA A 51 -6.32 -16.35 13.50
C ALA A 51 -6.30 -16.08 15.01
N ARG A 52 -5.34 -15.29 15.49
CA ARG A 52 -5.20 -14.90 16.90
C ARG A 52 -6.02 -13.68 17.30
N SER A 53 -6.54 -12.93 16.35
CA SER A 53 -7.40 -11.78 16.60
C SER A 53 -8.74 -12.22 17.20
N ARG A 54 -9.23 -11.46 18.18
CA ARG A 54 -10.57 -11.64 18.76
C ARG A 54 -11.64 -10.84 18.03
N ALA A 55 -11.28 -10.01 17.07
CA ALA A 55 -12.23 -9.23 16.27
C ALA A 55 -13.18 -10.16 15.53
N GLN A 56 -14.47 -9.85 15.53
CA GLN A 56 -15.48 -10.64 14.82
C GLN A 56 -15.36 -10.50 13.30
N SER A 57 -14.94 -9.33 12.83
CA SER A 57 -14.67 -9.07 11.42
C SER A 57 -13.31 -8.40 11.24
N ILE A 58 -12.69 -8.68 10.10
CA ILE A 58 -11.38 -8.15 9.71
C ILE A 58 -11.52 -7.52 8.33
N HIS A 59 -11.12 -6.27 8.22
CA HIS A 59 -11.15 -5.52 6.97
C HIS A 59 -9.72 -5.08 6.62
N VAL A 60 -9.25 -5.47 5.45
CA VAL A 60 -7.95 -5.06 4.92
C VAL A 60 -8.16 -4.22 3.68
N PHE A 61 -7.64 -3.01 3.69
CA PHE A 61 -7.54 -2.16 2.51
C PHE A 61 -6.15 -2.30 1.92
N LEU A 62 -6.06 -2.74 0.68
CA LEU A 62 -4.80 -2.92 -0.04
C LEU A 62 -4.56 -1.76 -0.99
N GLN A 63 -3.55 -0.98 -0.72
CA GLN A 63 -3.08 0.07 -1.60
C GLN A 63 -2.21 -0.55 -2.69
N LEU A 64 -2.57 -0.32 -3.94
CA LEU A 64 -1.85 -0.89 -5.08
C LEU A 64 -0.55 -0.13 -5.40
N GLY A 65 0.46 -0.88 -5.85
CA GLY A 65 1.52 -0.37 -6.70
C GLY A 65 1.00 -0.04 -8.11
N TRP A 66 1.90 0.02 -9.11
CA TRP A 66 1.57 0.47 -10.49
C TRP A 66 1.52 -0.67 -11.51
N GLU A 67 1.33 -1.92 -11.10
CA GLU A 67 1.60 -3.07 -11.97
C GLU A 67 0.35 -3.86 -12.37
N HIS A 68 -0.86 -3.42 -11.99
CA HIS A 68 -2.09 -4.22 -12.15
C HIS A 68 -3.00 -3.75 -13.29
N GLU A 69 -2.48 -2.98 -14.25
CA GLU A 69 -3.28 -2.42 -15.35
C GLU A 69 -3.65 -3.44 -16.45
N THR A 70 -3.04 -4.62 -16.45
CA THR A 70 -3.33 -5.67 -17.41
C THR A 70 -3.75 -6.97 -16.72
N PRO A 71 -4.65 -7.79 -17.31
CA PRO A 71 -5.04 -9.09 -16.73
C PRO A 71 -3.84 -9.99 -16.45
N LYS A 72 -2.83 -9.98 -17.33
CA LYS A 72 -1.63 -10.79 -17.16
C LYS A 72 -0.88 -10.47 -15.87
N ASN A 73 -0.76 -9.18 -15.56
CA ASN A 73 -0.03 -8.74 -14.37
C ASN A 73 -0.89 -8.85 -13.09
N ALA A 74 -2.20 -8.65 -13.23
CA ALA A 74 -3.13 -8.67 -12.11
C ALA A 74 -3.50 -10.10 -11.64
N LEU A 75 -3.44 -11.11 -12.52
CA LEU A 75 -3.88 -12.48 -12.22
C LEU A 75 -3.15 -13.10 -11.02
N PRO A 76 -1.81 -13.08 -10.93
CA PRO A 76 -1.11 -13.69 -9.79
C PRO A 76 -1.49 -13.05 -8.45
N PHE A 77 -1.69 -11.72 -8.44
CA PHE A 77 -2.17 -10.99 -7.27
C PHE A 77 -3.59 -11.42 -6.90
N ALA A 78 -4.50 -11.47 -7.88
CA ALA A 78 -5.89 -11.87 -7.65
C ALA A 78 -6.00 -13.29 -7.10
N GLU A 79 -5.22 -14.23 -7.62
CA GLU A 79 -5.16 -15.62 -7.14
C GLU A 79 -4.69 -15.67 -5.68
N LYS A 80 -3.63 -14.91 -5.36
CA LYS A 80 -3.11 -14.86 -3.99
C LYS A 80 -4.12 -14.26 -3.00
N ILE A 81 -4.85 -13.21 -3.39
CA ILE A 81 -5.91 -12.64 -2.55
C ILE A 81 -7.04 -13.63 -2.32
N LYS A 82 -7.48 -14.36 -3.35
CA LYS A 82 -8.51 -15.39 -3.22
C LYS A 82 -8.07 -16.55 -2.31
N GLU A 83 -6.81 -16.97 -2.42
CA GLU A 83 -6.22 -17.97 -1.52
C GLU A 83 -6.32 -17.53 -0.05
N VAL A 84 -5.94 -16.29 0.25
CA VAL A 84 -5.98 -15.73 1.61
C VAL A 84 -7.43 -15.60 2.11
N LEU A 85 -8.36 -15.13 1.28
CA LEU A 85 -9.78 -15.02 1.61
C LEU A 85 -10.38 -16.41 1.94
N GLY A 86 -10.01 -17.45 1.18
CA GLY A 86 -10.45 -18.82 1.43
C GLY A 86 -10.01 -19.39 2.78
N GLN A 87 -8.90 -18.87 3.34
CA GLN A 87 -8.36 -19.33 4.63
C GLN A 87 -8.93 -18.56 5.85
N CYS A 88 -9.60 -17.42 5.65
CA CYS A 88 -10.13 -16.60 6.74
C CYS A 88 -11.53 -16.07 6.43
N PRO A 89 -12.61 -16.81 6.75
CA PRO A 89 -14.00 -16.45 6.39
C PRO A 89 -14.49 -15.10 6.93
N ARG A 90 -13.89 -14.59 7.98
CA ARG A 90 -14.23 -13.28 8.58
C ARG A 90 -13.42 -12.10 8.00
N LEU A 91 -12.56 -12.38 7.01
CA LEU A 91 -11.75 -11.39 6.33
C LEU A 91 -12.49 -10.83 5.12
N THR A 92 -12.47 -9.51 5.01
CA THR A 92 -12.85 -8.78 3.81
C THR A 92 -11.64 -8.00 3.31
N ILE A 93 -11.34 -8.11 2.04
CA ILE A 93 -10.27 -7.33 1.39
C ILE A 93 -10.90 -6.39 0.38
N THR A 94 -10.56 -5.11 0.48
CA THR A 94 -10.92 -4.08 -0.50
C THR A 94 -9.63 -3.54 -1.12
N VAL A 95 -9.52 -3.64 -2.43
CA VAL A 95 -8.37 -3.13 -3.17
C VAL A 95 -8.61 -1.67 -3.54
N LEU A 96 -7.64 -0.82 -3.20
CA LEU A 96 -7.63 0.61 -3.49
C LEU A 96 -6.85 0.84 -4.79
N ALA A 97 -7.55 0.90 -5.90
CA ALA A 97 -6.96 1.00 -7.24
C ALA A 97 -6.64 2.45 -7.59
N ASN A 98 -5.54 2.65 -8.33
CA ASN A 98 -5.04 3.97 -8.73
C ASN A 98 -5.73 4.52 -9.99
N SER A 99 -6.36 3.66 -10.79
CA SER A 99 -7.00 4.04 -12.05
C SER A 99 -8.32 3.29 -12.28
N PRO A 100 -9.23 3.86 -13.08
CA PRO A 100 -10.45 3.15 -13.49
C PRO A 100 -10.17 1.84 -14.23
N ASN A 101 -9.06 1.76 -14.97
CA ASN A 101 -8.66 0.55 -15.66
C ASN A 101 -8.27 -0.57 -14.70
N GLU A 102 -7.51 -0.26 -13.64
CA GLU A 102 -7.20 -1.23 -12.58
C GLU A 102 -8.47 -1.72 -11.87
N VAL A 103 -9.42 -0.81 -11.56
CA VAL A 103 -10.71 -1.21 -10.99
C VAL A 103 -11.39 -2.24 -11.89
N ARG A 104 -11.49 -1.97 -13.20
CA ARG A 104 -12.12 -2.88 -14.16
C ARG A 104 -11.40 -4.23 -14.21
N VAL A 105 -10.07 -4.23 -14.41
CA VAL A 105 -9.26 -5.45 -14.54
C VAL A 105 -9.38 -6.34 -13.30
N LEU A 106 -9.27 -5.75 -12.11
CA LEU A 106 -9.32 -6.51 -10.85
C LEU A 106 -10.73 -6.95 -10.47
N SER A 107 -11.75 -6.14 -10.79
CA SER A 107 -13.15 -6.53 -10.63
C SER A 107 -13.54 -7.68 -11.56
N ASP A 108 -13.08 -7.67 -12.83
CA ASP A 108 -13.26 -8.78 -13.77
C ASP A 108 -12.60 -10.07 -13.26
N LEU A 109 -11.53 -9.95 -12.48
CA LEU A 109 -10.90 -11.06 -11.78
C LEU A 109 -11.58 -11.42 -10.46
N GLY A 110 -12.72 -10.82 -10.12
CA GLY A 110 -13.56 -11.14 -8.95
C GLY A 110 -13.06 -10.55 -7.64
N LEU A 111 -12.23 -9.51 -7.65
CA LEU A 111 -11.83 -8.80 -6.44
C LEU A 111 -12.76 -7.62 -6.14
N ASN A 112 -12.94 -7.33 -4.85
CA ASN A 112 -13.63 -6.12 -4.43
C ASN A 112 -12.67 -4.92 -4.55
N CYS A 113 -12.97 -4.01 -5.49
CA CYS A 113 -12.12 -2.86 -5.81
C CYS A 113 -12.88 -1.55 -5.74
N VAL A 114 -12.18 -0.50 -5.29
CA VAL A 114 -12.66 0.88 -5.35
C VAL A 114 -11.56 1.79 -5.90
N LEU A 115 -11.96 2.82 -6.63
CA LEU A 115 -11.03 3.84 -7.10
C LEU A 115 -10.62 4.71 -5.91
N CYS A 116 -9.37 4.57 -5.50
CA CYS A 116 -8.78 5.38 -4.45
C CYS A 116 -7.27 5.50 -4.72
N HIS A 117 -6.91 6.53 -5.47
CA HIS A 117 -5.52 6.76 -5.83
C HIS A 117 -4.63 6.94 -4.58
N GLN A 118 -3.44 6.35 -4.59
CA GLN A 118 -2.52 6.39 -3.43
C GLN A 118 -2.25 7.81 -2.89
N ASN A 119 -2.28 8.84 -3.74
CA ASN A 119 -2.11 10.22 -3.31
C ASN A 119 -3.27 10.75 -2.44
N ALA A 120 -4.42 10.06 -2.39
CA ALA A 120 -5.53 10.43 -1.50
C ALA A 120 -5.15 10.32 0.00
N PHE A 121 -4.07 9.60 0.32
CA PHE A 121 -3.55 9.49 1.69
C PHE A 121 -2.54 10.57 2.06
N VAL A 122 -2.20 11.48 1.13
CA VAL A 122 -1.30 12.59 1.40
C VAL A 122 -2.06 13.70 2.11
N ASP A 123 -1.64 14.02 3.33
CA ASP A 123 -2.19 15.18 4.06
C ASP A 123 -1.56 16.46 3.49
N GLU A 124 -2.30 17.18 2.66
CA GLU A 124 -1.86 18.41 1.98
C GLU A 124 -1.42 19.50 2.96
N ARG A 125 -1.96 19.51 4.19
CA ARG A 125 -1.57 20.48 5.23
C ARG A 125 -0.12 20.33 5.67
N ARG A 126 0.48 19.16 5.43
CA ARG A 126 1.90 18.89 5.69
C ARG A 126 2.82 19.36 4.56
N TYR A 127 2.24 19.81 3.43
CA TYR A 127 2.96 20.25 2.24
C TYR A 127 2.52 21.66 1.87
N PRO A 128 2.76 22.69 2.73
CA PRO A 128 2.34 24.04 2.44
C PRO A 128 3.10 24.58 1.22
N ILE A 129 2.38 25.29 0.37
CA ILE A 129 2.99 26.04 -0.71
C ILE A 129 3.72 27.25 -0.10
N VAL A 130 5.05 27.23 -0.16
CA VAL A 130 5.87 28.32 0.35
C VAL A 130 6.27 29.23 -0.82
N GLN A 131 5.93 30.52 -0.72
CA GLN A 131 6.36 31.51 -1.69
C GLN A 131 7.87 31.81 -1.48
N ARG A 132 8.69 31.33 -2.42
CA ARG A 132 10.13 31.59 -2.45
C ARG A 132 10.57 31.92 -3.87
N GLU A 133 11.70 32.59 -4.00
CA GLU A 133 12.37 32.72 -5.28
C GLU A 133 12.69 31.35 -5.86
N LYS A 134 12.41 31.17 -7.14
CA LYS A 134 12.64 29.88 -7.84
C LYS A 134 14.08 29.86 -8.33
N GLU A 135 14.84 28.88 -7.87
CA GLU A 135 16.21 28.62 -8.32
C GLU A 135 16.27 27.80 -9.60
N PHE A 136 15.20 27.01 -9.88
CA PHE A 136 15.11 26.10 -11.02
C PHE A 136 13.75 26.21 -11.69
N ASP A 137 13.70 25.99 -13.00
CA ASP A 137 12.45 25.92 -13.76
C ASP A 137 11.63 24.67 -13.39
N ALA A 138 12.33 23.57 -13.13
CA ALA A 138 11.70 22.33 -12.69
C ALA A 138 12.59 21.53 -11.73
N ILE A 139 11.93 20.80 -10.82
CA ILE A 139 12.58 19.79 -9.98
C ILE A 139 11.90 18.46 -10.29
N TYR A 140 12.70 17.44 -10.65
CA TYR A 140 12.22 16.09 -10.86
C TYR A 140 12.72 15.18 -9.75
N ILE A 141 11.79 14.74 -8.89
CA ILE A 141 12.09 13.89 -7.73
C ILE A 141 11.67 12.47 -8.07
N ALA A 142 12.63 11.59 -8.33
CA ALA A 142 12.37 10.18 -8.62
C ALA A 142 13.64 9.33 -8.42
N ARG A 143 13.47 8.00 -8.28
CA ARG A 143 14.60 7.08 -8.39
C ARG A 143 15.22 7.22 -9.79
N ILE A 144 16.55 7.19 -9.87
CA ILE A 144 17.27 7.25 -11.15
C ILE A 144 17.22 5.84 -11.78
N THR A 145 16.17 5.58 -12.54
CA THR A 145 15.92 4.29 -13.21
C THR A 145 15.46 4.53 -14.65
N PRO A 146 15.71 3.63 -15.59
CA PRO A 146 15.37 3.84 -17.01
C PRO A 146 13.88 4.15 -17.26
N PHE A 147 12.96 3.53 -16.53
CA PHE A 147 11.53 3.75 -16.71
C PHE A 147 11.02 5.09 -16.11
N LYS A 148 11.81 5.81 -15.34
CA LYS A 148 11.44 7.15 -14.83
C LYS A 148 11.62 8.27 -15.86
N ARG A 149 11.97 7.92 -17.09
CA ARG A 149 11.98 8.82 -18.27
C ARG A 149 12.71 10.16 -18.08
N HIS A 150 13.78 10.19 -17.26
CA HIS A 150 14.57 11.40 -17.03
C HIS A 150 15.04 12.07 -18.35
N ALA A 151 15.23 11.27 -19.39
CA ALA A 151 15.64 11.74 -20.71
C ALA A 151 14.64 12.72 -21.35
N LEU A 152 13.35 12.65 -21.01
CA LEU A 152 12.33 13.56 -21.53
C LEU A 152 12.50 14.99 -21.00
N ALA A 153 13.16 15.15 -19.86
CA ALA A 153 13.40 16.46 -19.25
C ALA A 153 14.67 17.17 -19.76
N LYS A 154 15.38 16.60 -20.74
CA LYS A 154 16.62 17.20 -21.31
C LYS A 154 16.46 18.59 -21.87
N GLN A 155 15.24 18.97 -22.29
CA GLN A 155 14.96 20.28 -22.87
C GLN A 155 14.65 21.36 -21.84
N VAL A 156 14.54 21.01 -20.55
CA VAL A 156 14.33 21.97 -19.47
C VAL A 156 15.67 22.64 -19.16
N ALA A 157 15.74 23.96 -19.39
CA ALA A 157 16.99 24.72 -19.29
C ALA A 157 17.60 24.70 -17.88
N SER A 158 16.75 24.78 -16.86
CA SER A 158 17.17 24.76 -15.46
C SER A 158 16.43 23.63 -14.73
N LEU A 159 17.01 22.42 -14.76
CA LEU A 159 16.44 21.21 -14.16
C LEU A 159 17.29 20.72 -12.99
N ARG A 160 16.67 20.53 -11.83
CA ARG A 160 17.25 19.81 -10.70
C ARG A 160 16.72 18.39 -10.63
N LEU A 161 17.59 17.39 -10.71
CA LEU A 161 17.24 15.99 -10.45
C LEU A 161 17.54 15.66 -8.98
N VAL A 162 16.55 15.12 -8.29
CA VAL A 162 16.68 14.68 -6.89
C VAL A 162 16.24 13.23 -6.83
N GLY A 163 17.14 12.34 -6.44
CA GLY A 163 16.83 10.92 -6.34
C GLY A 163 17.99 10.08 -5.84
N LEU A 164 17.66 8.84 -5.48
CA LEU A 164 18.66 7.85 -5.15
C LEU A 164 19.14 7.17 -6.45
N PRO A 165 20.46 6.92 -6.58
CA PRO A 165 20.96 6.08 -7.66
C PRO A 165 20.33 4.68 -7.55
N PRO A 166 20.27 3.93 -8.67
CA PRO A 166 19.88 2.52 -8.61
C PRO A 166 20.83 1.78 -7.65
N PRO A 167 20.31 0.79 -6.90
CA PRO A 167 21.21 -0.06 -6.12
C PRO A 167 22.25 -0.67 -7.06
N PRO A 168 23.50 -0.87 -6.61
CA PRO A 168 24.48 -1.58 -7.41
C PRO A 168 23.89 -2.93 -7.80
N PHE A 169 23.95 -3.25 -9.08
CA PHE A 169 23.49 -4.54 -9.59
C PHE A 169 24.24 -5.64 -8.85
N SER A 170 23.48 -6.47 -8.11
CA SER A 170 23.95 -7.71 -7.51
C SER A 170 23.94 -8.82 -8.54
#